data_17adfd9fe264522f99936bf8adef218e
#
_entry.id   17adfd9fe264522f99936bf8adef218e
#
_cell.length_a   1.000
_cell.length_b   1.000
_cell.length_c   1.000
_cell.angle_alpha   90.00
_cell.angle_beta   90.00
_cell.angle_gamma   90.00
#
_symmetry.space_group_name_H-M   'P 1'
#
loop_
_entity.id
_entity.type
_entity.pdbx_description
1 polymer ?
#
loop_
_entity_poly.entity_id
_entity_poly.type
_entity_poly.pdbx_seq_one_letter_code
_entity_poly.pdbx_strand_id
1 'polypeptide(L)'
;AVGLATNCGINQYCKFDRKNYFYPDNPQNYQISQLYLPICHDGWVEIDTAAGKKKIGIHEIHMEEDAGKLVHDEWTDSSLVDYNRSGVPLIEIVSEPDMRSADEVIQYLEHLQSTMQYLGVSDCRLQEGSMRADVNLSVREVGNPVFGTRTEMKNLNSFKAIAHAIEGERERQIELLEDGRAVIQETRRWDDNKESSHAMRSK
;
A
#
# COMPACT_ATOMS: atom_id res chain seq x y z
N ALA A 1 14.06 10.57 -10.53
CA ALA A 1 14.86 9.33 -10.46
C ALA A 1 13.93 8.13 -10.46
N VAL A 2 13.03 7.99 -9.45
CA VAL A 2 12.16 6.81 -9.28
C VAL A 2 11.33 6.51 -10.53
N GLY A 3 10.61 7.50 -11.07
CA GLY A 3 9.79 7.31 -12.27
C GLY A 3 10.58 6.78 -13.47
N LEU A 4 11.79 7.29 -13.69
CA LEU A 4 12.66 6.79 -14.76
C LEU A 4 13.11 5.35 -14.51
N ALA A 5 13.46 5.00 -13.26
CA ALA A 5 13.89 3.65 -12.90
C ALA A 5 12.76 2.62 -12.97
N THR A 6 11.52 3.07 -12.91
CA THR A 6 10.31 2.23 -13.02
C THR A 6 9.57 2.41 -14.35
N ASN A 7 10.26 2.89 -15.37
CA ASN A 7 9.75 3.02 -16.74
C ASN A 7 8.48 3.89 -16.87
N CYS A 8 8.27 4.84 -15.96
CA CYS A 8 7.12 5.73 -16.01
C CYS A 8 7.27 6.86 -17.03
N GLY A 9 6.16 7.30 -17.57
CA GLY A 9 6.04 8.62 -18.15
C GLY A 9 6.17 9.71 -17.08
N ILE A 10 6.91 10.77 -17.36
CA ILE A 10 7.10 11.89 -16.45
C ILE A 10 6.24 13.06 -16.91
N ASN A 11 5.30 13.49 -16.08
CA ASN A 11 4.47 14.65 -16.39
C ASN A 11 5.29 15.94 -16.26
N GLN A 12 5.30 16.71 -17.33
CA GLN A 12 5.95 18.04 -17.35
C GLN A 12 5.11 19.11 -16.62
N TYR A 13 3.81 18.84 -16.47
CA TYR A 13 2.89 19.67 -15.70
C TYR A 13 2.21 18.81 -14.64
N CYS A 14 2.50 19.10 -13.38
CA CYS A 14 1.90 18.49 -12.21
C CYS A 14 1.56 19.55 -11.19
N LYS A 15 0.66 19.26 -10.26
CA LYS A 15 0.30 20.19 -9.20
C LYS A 15 0.05 19.47 -7.89
N PHE A 16 0.20 20.19 -6.79
CA PHE A 16 -0.24 19.75 -5.49
C PHE A 16 -1.69 20.14 -5.23
N ASP A 17 -2.37 19.27 -4.52
CA ASP A 17 -3.73 19.39 -4.04
C ASP A 17 -3.75 19.24 -2.52
N ARG A 18 -4.86 19.58 -1.87
CA ARG A 18 -5.08 19.36 -0.45
C ARG A 18 -6.06 18.23 -0.26
N LYS A 19 -5.62 17.17 0.44
CA LYS A 19 -6.45 16.07 0.91
C LYS A 19 -6.92 16.40 2.33
N ASN A 20 -8.15 16.86 2.47
CA ASN A 20 -8.68 17.38 3.74
C ASN A 20 -9.22 16.25 4.61
N TYR A 21 -8.71 16.11 5.82
CA TYR A 21 -9.19 15.18 6.85
C TYR A 21 -8.69 15.59 8.23
N PHE A 22 -9.42 15.18 9.27
CA PHE A 22 -9.05 15.43 10.66
C PHE A 22 -8.50 14.16 11.27
N TYR A 23 -7.25 14.23 11.71
CA TYR A 23 -6.62 13.15 12.49
C TYR A 23 -5.51 13.74 13.37
N PRO A 24 -5.22 13.17 14.57
CA PRO A 24 -4.26 13.76 15.50
C PRO A 24 -2.84 13.92 14.93
N ASP A 25 -2.41 13.05 14.02
CA ASP A 25 -1.10 13.13 13.37
C ASP A 25 -1.03 14.10 12.20
N ASN A 26 -2.16 14.71 11.85
CA ASN A 26 -2.30 15.67 10.75
C ASN A 26 -2.67 17.06 11.31
N PRO A 27 -1.70 17.85 11.84
CA PRO A 27 -1.99 19.04 12.64
C PRO A 27 -2.65 20.18 11.88
N GLN A 28 -2.48 20.22 10.57
CA GLN A 28 -3.07 21.26 9.70
C GLN A 28 -4.44 20.87 9.13
N ASN A 29 -4.94 19.65 9.45
CA ASN A 29 -6.21 19.12 8.98
C ASN A 29 -6.31 18.91 7.46
N TYR A 30 -5.18 18.92 6.77
CA TYR A 30 -5.04 18.50 5.39
C TYR A 30 -3.64 17.95 5.15
N GLN A 31 -3.52 17.11 4.15
CA GLN A 31 -2.25 16.60 3.65
C GLN A 31 -2.02 17.15 2.24
N ILE A 32 -0.84 17.69 1.99
CA ILE A 32 -0.42 18.03 0.63
C ILE A 32 -0.18 16.71 -0.12
N SER A 33 -0.79 16.59 -1.28
CA SER A 33 -0.73 15.41 -2.14
C SER A 33 -0.89 15.81 -3.61
N GLN A 34 -0.96 14.86 -4.51
CA GLN A 34 -1.28 15.07 -5.93
C GLN A 34 -2.47 14.16 -6.29
N LEU A 35 -3.67 14.70 -6.32
CA LEU A 35 -4.89 13.92 -6.52
C LEU A 35 -5.23 13.66 -8.00
N TYR A 36 -4.87 14.61 -8.89
CA TYR A 36 -5.32 14.58 -10.29
C TYR A 36 -4.18 14.69 -11.30
N LEU A 37 -3.07 15.28 -10.94
CA LEU A 37 -1.93 15.51 -11.82
C LEU A 37 -0.64 15.03 -11.14
N PRO A 38 -0.45 13.70 -11.03
CA PRO A 38 0.73 13.10 -10.40
C PRO A 38 1.99 13.40 -11.21
N ILE A 39 3.14 13.24 -10.59
CA ILE A 39 4.43 13.45 -11.27
C ILE A 39 4.76 12.36 -12.29
N CYS A 40 4.32 11.11 -12.05
CA CYS A 40 4.60 9.99 -12.95
C CYS A 40 3.33 9.17 -13.22
N HIS A 41 3.31 8.51 -14.39
CA HIS A 41 2.21 7.67 -14.83
C HIS A 41 2.69 6.51 -15.72
N ASP A 42 1.86 5.47 -15.84
CA ASP A 42 2.01 4.36 -16.81
C ASP A 42 3.41 3.72 -16.83
N GLY A 43 3.92 3.39 -15.62
CA GLY A 43 5.18 2.69 -15.48
C GLY A 43 5.02 1.18 -15.40
N TRP A 44 6.14 0.49 -15.21
CA TRP A 44 6.16 -0.94 -14.95
C TRP A 44 7.50 -1.37 -14.37
N VAL A 45 7.48 -2.46 -13.65
CA VAL A 45 8.68 -3.21 -13.24
C VAL A 45 8.52 -4.68 -13.62
N GLU A 46 9.62 -5.38 -13.81
CA GLU A 46 9.62 -6.80 -14.15
C GLU A 46 10.02 -7.61 -12.93
N ILE A 47 9.22 -8.63 -12.62
CA ILE A 47 9.48 -9.59 -11.56
C ILE A 47 9.72 -10.97 -12.12
N ASP A 48 10.43 -11.81 -11.38
CA ASP A 48 10.65 -13.21 -11.73
C ASP A 48 9.58 -14.08 -11.06
N THR A 49 8.83 -14.83 -11.83
CA THR A 49 7.83 -15.77 -11.34
C THR A 49 8.18 -17.21 -11.74
N ALA A 50 7.52 -18.18 -11.12
CA ALA A 50 7.69 -19.58 -11.50
C ALA A 50 7.38 -19.87 -12.99
N ALA A 51 6.54 -19.03 -13.60
CA ALA A 51 6.18 -19.11 -15.02
C ALA A 51 7.08 -18.26 -15.95
N GLY A 52 8.12 -17.62 -15.40
CA GLY A 52 9.02 -16.71 -16.10
C GLY A 52 8.83 -15.26 -15.70
N LYS A 53 9.38 -14.36 -16.51
CA LYS A 53 9.32 -12.92 -16.24
C LYS A 53 7.92 -12.37 -16.46
N LYS A 54 7.49 -11.50 -15.52
CA LYS A 54 6.17 -10.85 -15.55
C LYS A 54 6.32 -9.36 -15.30
N LYS A 55 5.68 -8.55 -16.13
CA LYS A 55 5.57 -7.11 -15.90
C LYS A 55 4.42 -6.81 -14.95
N ILE A 56 4.71 -6.00 -13.96
CA ILE A 56 3.72 -5.41 -13.06
C ILE A 56 3.63 -3.93 -13.39
N GLY A 57 2.45 -3.47 -13.78
CA GLY A 57 2.20 -2.08 -14.12
C GLY A 57 2.23 -1.18 -12.88
N ILE A 58 2.67 0.04 -13.11
CA ILE A 58 2.55 1.14 -12.14
C ILE A 58 1.58 2.13 -12.74
N HIS A 59 0.45 2.32 -12.07
CA HIS A 59 -0.58 3.24 -12.49
C HIS A 59 -0.08 4.68 -12.44
N GLU A 60 0.43 5.07 -11.27
CA GLU A 60 0.98 6.40 -11.02
C GLU A 60 2.01 6.40 -9.89
N ILE A 61 2.80 7.46 -9.85
CA ILE A 61 3.59 7.84 -8.67
C ILE A 61 3.26 9.31 -8.40
N HIS A 62 2.84 9.61 -7.19
CA HIS A 62 2.57 10.97 -6.78
C HIS A 62 3.37 11.36 -5.53
N MET A 63 3.56 12.67 -5.38
CA MET A 63 4.25 13.27 -4.24
C MET A 63 3.25 13.66 -3.16
N GLU A 64 3.64 13.42 -1.93
CA GLU A 64 2.89 13.79 -0.73
C GLU A 64 3.83 14.38 0.32
N GLU A 65 3.25 14.95 1.38
CA GLU A 65 3.93 15.12 2.66
C GLU A 65 3.53 14.01 3.62
N ASP A 66 4.47 13.56 4.45
CA ASP A 66 4.18 12.55 5.46
C ASP A 66 3.45 13.19 6.66
N ALA A 67 2.63 12.40 7.34
CA ALA A 67 1.96 12.77 8.57
C ALA A 67 2.87 12.49 9.78
N GLY A 68 2.47 12.94 10.95
CA GLY A 68 3.05 12.53 12.23
C GLY A 68 2.88 11.04 12.50
N LYS A 69 3.29 10.61 13.68
CA LYS A 69 3.15 9.24 14.15
C LYS A 69 2.34 9.20 15.43
N LEU A 70 1.37 8.30 15.50
CA LEU A 70 0.67 7.98 16.75
C LEU A 70 1.34 6.78 17.41
N VAL A 71 1.64 6.92 18.69
CA VAL A 71 2.12 5.84 19.55
C VAL A 71 1.06 5.59 20.61
N HIS A 72 0.38 4.45 20.50
CA HIS A 72 -0.65 4.06 21.48
C HIS A 72 0.02 3.44 22.70
N ASP A 73 -0.34 3.95 23.87
CA ASP A 73 0.08 3.40 25.16
C ASP A 73 -1.05 2.53 25.71
N GLU A 74 -0.84 1.22 25.69
CA GLU A 74 -1.83 0.24 26.17
C GLU A 74 -2.06 0.29 27.67
N TRP A 75 -1.12 0.89 28.45
CA TRP A 75 -1.19 0.98 29.91
C TRP A 75 -2.03 2.14 30.41
N THR A 76 -2.03 3.24 29.65
CA THR A 76 -2.66 4.49 30.09
C THR A 76 -3.89 4.86 29.27
N ASP A 77 -4.29 4.00 28.31
CA ASP A 77 -5.37 4.29 27.33
C ASP A 77 -5.20 5.67 26.68
N SER A 78 -3.95 6.03 26.41
CA SER A 78 -3.58 7.30 25.81
C SER A 78 -2.82 7.10 24.50
N SER A 79 -2.76 8.15 23.70
CA SER A 79 -1.97 8.18 22.48
C SER A 79 -1.03 9.37 22.50
N LEU A 80 0.25 9.10 22.30
CA LEU A 80 1.26 10.13 22.10
C LEU A 80 1.33 10.48 20.62
N VAL A 81 1.49 11.76 20.31
CA VAL A 81 1.64 12.26 18.95
C VAL A 81 3.07 12.72 18.74
N ASP A 82 3.77 12.09 17.80
CA ASP A 82 5.10 12.46 17.40
C ASP A 82 5.06 13.13 16.01
N TYR A 83 5.41 14.40 15.95
CA TYR A 83 5.42 15.20 14.72
C TYR A 83 6.78 15.24 14.00
N ASN A 84 7.80 14.51 14.45
CA ASN A 84 9.13 14.58 13.84
C ASN A 84 9.16 14.17 12.35
N ARG A 85 8.21 13.34 11.93
CA ARG A 85 8.06 12.94 10.54
C ARG A 85 7.15 13.85 9.73
N SER A 86 6.36 14.69 10.37
CA SER A 86 5.33 15.54 9.74
C SER A 86 5.94 16.48 8.70
N GLY A 87 5.40 16.48 7.48
CA GLY A 87 5.87 17.31 6.37
C GLY A 87 7.11 16.76 5.63
N VAL A 88 7.65 15.62 6.03
CA VAL A 88 8.75 14.97 5.28
C VAL A 88 8.25 14.56 3.90
N PRO A 89 9.01 14.86 2.82
CA PRO A 89 8.63 14.43 1.47
C PRO A 89 8.43 12.92 1.37
N LEU A 90 7.30 12.52 0.81
CA LEU A 90 6.86 11.15 0.61
C LEU A 90 6.45 10.95 -0.84
N ILE A 91 6.67 9.78 -1.40
CA ILE A 91 6.07 9.34 -2.66
C ILE A 91 5.19 8.13 -2.40
N GLU A 92 4.07 8.07 -3.08
CA GLU A 92 3.22 6.89 -3.15
C GLU A 92 3.32 6.29 -4.56
N ILE A 93 3.60 4.99 -4.64
CA ILE A 93 3.66 4.22 -5.87
C ILE A 93 2.42 3.34 -5.92
N VAL A 94 1.54 3.59 -6.86
CA VAL A 94 0.29 2.84 -7.04
C VAL A 94 0.46 1.83 -8.17
N SER A 95 0.36 0.53 -7.86
CA SER A 95 0.44 -0.51 -8.87
C SER A 95 -0.87 -0.69 -9.62
N GLU A 96 -0.77 -1.20 -10.85
CA GLU A 96 -1.92 -1.82 -11.52
C GLU A 96 -2.27 -3.16 -10.84
N PRO A 97 -3.51 -3.66 -10.97
CA PRO A 97 -3.95 -4.89 -10.31
C PRO A 97 -3.49 -6.15 -11.07
N ASP A 98 -2.18 -6.24 -11.33
CA ASP A 98 -1.58 -7.30 -12.14
C ASP A 98 -1.10 -8.50 -11.31
N MET A 99 -0.83 -8.30 -10.02
CA MET A 99 -0.33 -9.34 -9.13
C MET A 99 -1.41 -10.36 -8.78
N ARG A 100 -1.04 -11.64 -8.72
CA ARG A 100 -1.97 -12.77 -8.54
C ARG A 100 -1.65 -13.68 -7.36
N SER A 101 -0.55 -13.43 -6.64
CA SER A 101 -0.15 -14.20 -5.47
C SER A 101 0.63 -13.36 -4.48
N ALA A 102 0.76 -13.86 -3.25
CA ALA A 102 1.60 -13.24 -2.23
C ALA A 102 3.07 -13.19 -2.69
N ASP A 103 3.56 -14.24 -3.35
CA ASP A 103 4.93 -14.30 -3.86
C ASP A 103 5.21 -13.19 -4.88
N GLU A 104 4.31 -12.96 -5.83
CA GLU A 104 4.43 -11.85 -6.79
C GLU A 104 4.47 -10.49 -6.11
N VAL A 105 3.67 -10.30 -5.04
CA VAL A 105 3.68 -9.05 -4.25
C VAL A 105 5.02 -8.86 -3.54
N ILE A 106 5.56 -9.90 -2.91
CA ILE A 106 6.86 -9.83 -2.24
C ILE A 106 7.97 -9.52 -3.24
N GLN A 107 8.01 -10.19 -4.37
CA GLN A 107 8.98 -9.93 -5.43
C GLN A 107 8.89 -8.48 -5.96
N TYR A 108 7.69 -7.98 -6.15
CA TYR A 108 7.47 -6.59 -6.55
C TYR A 108 8.01 -5.61 -5.50
N LEU A 109 7.72 -5.84 -4.22
CA LEU A 109 8.18 -4.98 -3.14
C LEU A 109 9.70 -5.05 -2.94
N GLU A 110 10.30 -6.22 -3.04
CA GLU A 110 11.77 -6.41 -2.98
C GLU A 110 12.46 -5.69 -4.15
N HIS A 111 11.88 -5.76 -5.35
CA HIS A 111 12.39 -5.03 -6.50
C HIS A 111 12.36 -3.52 -6.27
N LEU A 112 11.22 -2.98 -5.80
CA LEU A 112 11.10 -1.56 -5.48
C LEU A 112 12.06 -1.15 -4.37
N GLN A 113 12.15 -1.93 -3.27
CA GLN A 113 13.05 -1.67 -2.16
C GLN A 113 14.49 -1.55 -2.64
N SER A 114 14.97 -2.54 -3.39
CA SER A 114 16.32 -2.55 -3.93
C SER A 114 16.58 -1.37 -4.87
N THR A 115 15.61 -1.03 -5.70
CA THR A 115 15.69 0.11 -6.62
C THR A 115 15.80 1.43 -5.86
N MET A 116 14.96 1.67 -4.84
CA MET A 116 14.98 2.88 -4.04
C MET A 116 16.27 3.04 -3.25
N GLN A 117 16.77 1.95 -2.68
CA GLN A 117 18.05 1.92 -1.96
C GLN A 117 19.22 2.22 -2.88
N TYR A 118 19.26 1.60 -4.06
CA TYR A 118 20.31 1.81 -5.06
C TYR A 118 20.33 3.24 -5.59
N LEU A 119 19.15 3.84 -5.77
CA LEU A 119 19.02 5.24 -6.17
C LEU A 119 19.36 6.23 -5.04
N GLY A 120 19.47 5.76 -3.80
CA GLY A 120 19.71 6.60 -2.63
C GLY A 120 18.54 7.51 -2.26
N VAL A 121 17.31 7.17 -2.66
CA VAL A 121 16.11 7.99 -2.38
C VAL A 121 15.43 7.62 -1.07
N SER A 122 15.63 6.40 -0.59
CA SER A 122 15.12 5.91 0.70
C SER A 122 15.96 4.72 1.18
N ASP A 123 16.02 4.50 2.48
CA ASP A 123 16.58 3.28 3.08
C ASP A 123 15.56 2.13 3.12
N CYS A 124 14.29 2.43 2.85
CA CYS A 124 13.19 1.46 2.69
C CYS A 124 13.08 0.43 3.82
N ARG A 125 13.06 0.88 5.08
CA ARG A 125 12.93 0.02 6.26
C ARG A 125 11.47 -0.03 6.73
N LEU A 126 10.80 -1.17 6.56
CA LEU A 126 9.41 -1.33 6.96
C LEU A 126 9.19 -1.14 8.46
N GLN A 127 10.11 -1.70 9.29
CA GLN A 127 10.00 -1.60 10.76
C GLN A 127 10.12 -0.16 11.27
N GLU A 128 10.86 0.67 10.56
CA GLU A 128 11.08 2.08 10.90
C GLU A 128 10.06 3.02 10.23
N GLY A 129 9.26 2.48 9.30
CA GLY A 129 8.21 3.20 8.58
C GLY A 129 8.71 4.10 7.45
N SER A 130 9.98 3.95 7.02
CA SER A 130 10.49 4.62 5.81
C SER A 130 10.08 3.92 4.51
N MET A 131 9.52 2.72 4.60
CA MET A 131 8.73 2.06 3.56
C MET A 131 7.45 1.53 4.21
N ARG A 132 6.34 1.70 3.53
CA ARG A 132 5.03 1.18 3.97
C ARG A 132 4.33 0.57 2.77
N ALA A 133 3.50 -0.42 3.01
CA ALA A 133 2.70 -1.03 1.97
C ALA A 133 1.27 -1.24 2.47
N ASP A 134 0.31 -0.76 1.72
CA ASP A 134 -1.10 -1.07 1.88
C ASP A 134 -1.49 -2.05 0.77
N VAL A 135 -2.15 -3.15 1.12
CA VAL A 135 -2.56 -4.16 0.14
C VAL A 135 -4.05 -4.05 -0.10
N ASN A 136 -4.42 -3.80 -1.35
CA ASN A 136 -5.79 -3.89 -1.82
C ASN A 136 -5.99 -5.26 -2.47
N LEU A 137 -6.89 -6.08 -1.92
CA LEU A 137 -7.11 -7.45 -2.33
C LEU A 137 -8.58 -7.72 -2.62
N SER A 138 -8.85 -8.39 -3.72
CA SER A 138 -10.13 -9.02 -4.03
C SER A 138 -9.91 -10.41 -4.60
N VAL A 139 -10.91 -11.26 -4.52
CA VAL A 139 -10.91 -12.59 -5.13
C VAL A 139 -11.94 -12.67 -6.25
N ARG A 140 -11.67 -13.52 -7.23
CA ARG A 140 -12.58 -13.84 -8.33
C ARG A 140 -12.34 -15.27 -8.80
N GLU A 141 -13.32 -15.85 -9.44
CA GLU A 141 -13.15 -17.15 -10.10
C GLU A 141 -12.07 -17.08 -11.19
N VAL A 142 -11.34 -18.16 -11.35
CA VAL A 142 -10.32 -18.26 -12.39
C VAL A 142 -10.97 -18.13 -13.77
N GLY A 143 -10.44 -17.23 -14.59
CA GLY A 143 -10.98 -16.94 -15.93
C GLY A 143 -12.06 -15.85 -15.96
N ASN A 144 -12.60 -15.42 -14.82
CA ASN A 144 -13.52 -14.28 -14.76
C ASN A 144 -12.73 -12.97 -14.94
N PRO A 145 -13.03 -12.12 -15.93
CA PRO A 145 -12.33 -10.84 -16.10
C PRO A 145 -12.74 -9.77 -15.08
N VAL A 146 -13.88 -9.94 -14.41
CA VAL A 146 -14.43 -8.95 -13.47
C VAL A 146 -13.81 -9.14 -12.09
N PHE A 147 -13.22 -8.08 -11.54
CA PHE A 147 -12.69 -8.09 -10.18
C PHE A 147 -13.81 -8.17 -9.14
N GLY A 148 -13.53 -8.86 -8.04
CA GLY A 148 -14.42 -8.89 -6.87
C GLY A 148 -14.35 -7.59 -6.06
N THR A 149 -15.10 -7.55 -4.97
CA THR A 149 -15.05 -6.45 -4.00
C THR A 149 -13.73 -6.47 -3.26
N ARG A 150 -13.00 -5.36 -3.27
CA ARG A 150 -11.69 -5.25 -2.63
C ARG A 150 -11.80 -4.85 -1.16
N THR A 151 -10.87 -5.35 -0.37
CA THR A 151 -10.55 -4.85 0.97
C THR A 151 -9.14 -4.27 0.99
N GLU A 152 -8.91 -3.31 1.87
CA GLU A 152 -7.59 -2.72 2.08
C GLU A 152 -6.99 -3.27 3.37
N MET A 153 -5.81 -3.87 3.28
CA MET A 153 -5.09 -4.43 4.42
C MET A 153 -4.03 -3.45 4.90
N LYS A 154 -4.05 -3.13 6.20
CA LYS A 154 -3.11 -2.23 6.88
C LYS A 154 -2.38 -2.91 8.03
N ASN A 155 -1.37 -2.20 8.58
CA ASN A 155 -0.52 -2.68 9.67
C ASN A 155 0.41 -3.83 9.24
N LEU A 156 1.01 -3.68 8.08
CA LEU A 156 1.89 -4.66 7.46
C LEU A 156 3.35 -4.22 7.66
N ASN A 157 4.02 -4.76 8.68
CA ASN A 157 5.31 -4.26 9.15
C ASN A 157 6.53 -5.09 8.69
N SER A 158 6.30 -6.13 7.89
CA SER A 158 7.35 -6.97 7.29
C SER A 158 6.82 -7.64 6.03
N PHE A 159 7.73 -8.08 5.17
CA PHE A 159 7.33 -8.87 3.98
C PHE A 159 6.63 -10.17 4.36
N LYS A 160 7.05 -10.80 5.45
CA LYS A 160 6.38 -11.98 5.98
C LYS A 160 4.94 -11.68 6.39
N ALA A 161 4.72 -10.59 7.14
CA ALA A 161 3.37 -10.16 7.54
C ALA A 161 2.50 -9.82 6.32
N ILE A 162 3.07 -9.21 5.28
CA ILE A 162 2.36 -8.94 4.01
C ILE A 162 1.90 -10.24 3.36
N ALA A 163 2.79 -11.23 3.24
CA ALA A 163 2.45 -12.52 2.65
C ALA A 163 1.35 -13.24 3.44
N HIS A 164 1.46 -13.29 4.78
CA HIS A 164 0.44 -13.88 5.67
C HIS A 164 -0.91 -13.16 5.55
N ALA A 165 -0.90 -11.82 5.50
CA ALA A 165 -2.11 -11.03 5.37
C ALA A 165 -2.82 -11.29 4.03
N ILE A 166 -2.07 -11.40 2.94
CA ILE A 166 -2.63 -11.72 1.61
C ILE A 166 -3.31 -13.09 1.62
N GLU A 167 -2.63 -14.12 2.13
CA GLU A 167 -3.20 -15.47 2.17
C GLU A 167 -4.39 -15.55 3.11
N GLY A 168 -4.30 -14.99 4.31
CA GLY A 168 -5.41 -14.99 5.27
C GLY A 168 -6.63 -14.22 4.77
N GLU A 169 -6.43 -13.08 4.12
CA GLU A 169 -7.55 -12.31 3.55
C GLU A 169 -8.16 -13.00 2.32
N ARG A 170 -7.32 -13.63 1.49
CA ARG A 170 -7.79 -14.44 0.37
C ARG A 170 -8.72 -15.57 0.86
N GLU A 171 -8.29 -16.33 1.85
CA GLU A 171 -9.08 -17.41 2.44
C GLU A 171 -10.39 -16.89 3.01
N ARG A 172 -10.35 -15.82 3.80
CA ARG A 172 -11.54 -15.19 4.38
C ARG A 172 -12.56 -14.77 3.32
N GLN A 173 -12.11 -14.14 2.21
CA GLN A 173 -13.01 -13.71 1.15
C GLN A 173 -13.61 -14.91 0.40
N ILE A 174 -12.83 -15.96 0.17
CA ILE A 174 -13.33 -17.20 -0.46
C ILE A 174 -14.41 -17.83 0.42
N GLU A 175 -14.16 -18.02 1.71
CA GLU A 175 -15.14 -18.57 2.67
C GLU A 175 -16.46 -17.77 2.69
N LEU A 176 -16.36 -16.42 2.71
CA LEU A 176 -17.56 -15.58 2.64
C LEU A 176 -18.37 -15.82 1.39
N LEU A 177 -17.73 -15.90 0.23
CA LEU A 177 -18.39 -16.08 -1.05
C LEU A 177 -18.98 -17.50 -1.20
N GLU A 178 -18.29 -18.53 -0.72
CA GLU A 178 -18.77 -19.91 -0.70
C GLU A 178 -19.97 -20.09 0.22
N ASP A 179 -20.03 -19.35 1.34
CA ASP A 179 -21.19 -19.27 2.24
C ASP A 179 -22.36 -18.43 1.68
N GLY A 180 -22.23 -17.89 0.47
CA GLY A 180 -23.23 -17.01 -0.15
C GLY A 180 -23.31 -15.62 0.48
N ARG A 181 -22.28 -15.20 1.23
CA ARG A 181 -22.17 -13.87 1.84
C ARG A 181 -21.36 -12.94 0.93
N ALA A 182 -21.67 -11.65 0.97
CA ALA A 182 -20.93 -10.65 0.21
C ALA A 182 -19.66 -10.19 0.97
N VAL A 183 -18.59 -9.93 0.22
CA VAL A 183 -17.43 -9.19 0.73
C VAL A 183 -17.81 -7.71 0.81
N ILE A 184 -17.54 -7.08 1.96
CA ILE A 184 -17.78 -5.65 2.19
C ILE A 184 -16.49 -4.89 1.89
N GLN A 185 -16.59 -3.78 1.16
CA GLN A 185 -15.47 -2.89 0.90
C GLN A 185 -15.12 -2.13 2.19
N GLU A 186 -14.03 -2.50 2.82
CA GLU A 186 -13.60 -1.95 4.10
C GLU A 186 -12.07 -1.93 4.23
N THR A 187 -11.57 -1.12 5.18
CA THR A 187 -10.20 -1.19 5.63
C THR A 187 -10.10 -2.17 6.80
N ARG A 188 -9.15 -3.10 6.73
CA ARG A 188 -8.90 -4.12 7.75
C ARG A 188 -7.49 -4.00 8.30
N ARG A 189 -7.33 -4.18 9.60
CA ARG A 189 -6.04 -4.24 10.27
C ARG A 189 -5.62 -5.69 10.41
N TRP A 190 -4.43 -6.03 9.95
CA TRP A 190 -3.81 -7.33 10.15
C TRP A 190 -3.17 -7.44 11.54
N ASP A 191 -3.35 -8.57 12.19
CA ASP A 191 -2.67 -8.98 13.43
C ASP A 191 -1.87 -10.24 13.12
N ASP A 192 -0.56 -10.09 12.99
CA ASP A 192 0.33 -11.20 12.59
C ASP A 192 0.49 -12.25 13.68
N ASN A 193 0.28 -11.88 14.97
CA ASN A 193 0.32 -12.83 16.08
C ASN A 193 -0.92 -13.72 16.14
N LYS A 194 -2.06 -13.19 15.72
CA LYS A 194 -3.33 -13.93 15.69
C LYS A 194 -3.63 -14.53 14.32
N GLU A 195 -2.80 -14.22 13.32
CA GLU A 195 -2.99 -14.61 11.92
C GLU A 195 -4.41 -14.28 11.42
N SER A 196 -4.91 -13.12 11.79
CA SER A 196 -6.28 -12.68 11.48
C SER A 196 -6.37 -11.18 11.28
N SER A 197 -7.43 -10.76 10.61
CA SER A 197 -7.73 -9.34 10.41
C SER A 197 -9.05 -8.96 11.06
N HIS A 198 -9.18 -7.68 11.41
CA HIS A 198 -10.45 -7.10 11.88
C HIS A 198 -10.74 -5.81 11.15
N ALA A 199 -12.04 -5.52 10.97
CA ALA A 199 -12.47 -4.29 10.31
C ALA A 199 -12.09 -3.06 11.13
N MET A 200 -11.56 -2.05 10.48
CA MET A 200 -11.28 -0.74 11.07
C MET A 200 -12.40 0.25 10.77
N ARG A 201 -12.78 0.32 9.49
CA ARG A 201 -13.84 1.19 8.99
C ARG A 201 -14.39 0.66 7.66
N SER A 202 -15.63 0.95 7.35
CA SER A 202 -16.17 0.79 6.00
C SER A 202 -15.78 2.00 5.12
N LYS A 203 -15.58 1.75 3.87
CA LYS A 203 -15.30 2.79 2.85
C LYS A 203 -16.52 3.11 2.02
#